data_005613f7d26504592c7d5a6199680264
#
_entry.id   005613f7d26504592c7d5a6199680264
#
_cell.length_a   1.000
_cell.length_b   1.000
_cell.length_c   1.000
_cell.angle_alpha   90.00
_cell.angle_beta   90.00
_cell.angle_gamma   90.00
#
_symmetry.space_group_name_H-M   'P 1'
#
loop_
_entity.id
_entity.type
_entity.pdbx_description
1 polymer ?
#
loop_
_entity_poly.entity_id
_entity_poly.type
_entity_poly.pdbx_seq_one_letter_code
_entity_poly.pdbx_strand_id
1 'polypeptide(L)'
;MKSRYFLNLIKVRLSKRICIGASFILILFLLSCKDEVKKTTLFKEIPSRESSVYFSNTLVEDDYFNIVEYLYFYNGGGVAIGDINGDSLPELFFTSNQGLNKLYLNKGNFKFLDITESASVAGNGNWNTGVTMADVNADGLLDIYVCGVGNYKKFNGYNELFINNGDLTFTERAEEYGLNFKGFSTQAGFFDYDLDGDLDMYLLNHSVHTQRSFGQV
;
A
#
# COMPACT_ATOMS: atom_id res chain seq x y z
N MET A 1 -66.20 -33.76 47.00
CA MET A 1 -66.00 -32.41 46.38
C MET A 1 -64.73 -31.66 46.77
N LYS A 2 -64.01 -32.07 47.79
CA LYS A 2 -62.75 -31.39 48.25
C LYS A 2 -61.45 -31.76 47.48
N SER A 3 -61.44 -32.85 46.76
CA SER A 3 -60.22 -33.34 46.08
C SER A 3 -59.86 -32.62 44.78
N ARG A 4 -60.85 -32.10 44.01
CA ARG A 4 -60.59 -31.40 42.72
C ARG A 4 -60.03 -30.00 42.88
N TYR A 5 -60.32 -29.29 43.96
CA TYR A 5 -59.80 -27.96 44.23
C TYR A 5 -58.35 -27.97 44.66
N PHE A 6 -57.86 -29.03 45.31
CA PHE A 6 -56.48 -29.11 45.74
C PHE A 6 -55.54 -29.37 44.59
N LEU A 7 -55.92 -30.17 43.59
CA LEU A 7 -55.14 -30.46 42.40
C LEU A 7 -55.00 -29.23 41.50
N ASN A 8 -56.04 -28.37 41.40
CA ASN A 8 -55.98 -27.16 40.62
C ASN A 8 -55.09 -26.07 41.25
N LEU A 9 -55.03 -25.99 42.58
CA LEU A 9 -54.11 -25.07 43.30
C LEU A 9 -52.64 -25.46 43.15
N ILE A 10 -52.34 -26.76 43.12
CA ILE A 10 -50.98 -27.28 42.93
C ILE A 10 -50.54 -27.00 41.46
N LYS A 11 -51.37 -27.25 40.48
CA LYS A 11 -51.09 -26.94 39.05
C LYS A 11 -50.83 -25.45 38.81
N VAL A 12 -51.58 -24.57 39.39
CA VAL A 12 -51.38 -23.12 39.25
C VAL A 12 -50.10 -22.66 39.93
N ARG A 13 -49.75 -23.22 41.09
CA ARG A 13 -48.48 -22.91 41.78
C ARG A 13 -47.23 -23.45 41.05
N LEU A 14 -47.32 -24.65 40.47
CA LEU A 14 -46.22 -25.22 39.66
C LEU A 14 -46.03 -24.40 38.36
N SER A 15 -47.09 -24.05 37.68
CA SER A 15 -47.03 -23.21 36.45
C SER A 15 -46.39 -21.86 36.70
N LYS A 16 -46.76 -21.14 37.78
CA LYS A 16 -46.12 -19.86 38.14
C LYS A 16 -44.64 -19.96 38.45
N ARG A 17 -44.20 -21.03 39.15
CA ARG A 17 -42.79 -21.25 39.45
C ARG A 17 -41.98 -21.59 38.21
N ILE A 18 -42.51 -22.37 37.28
CA ILE A 18 -41.90 -22.67 35.98
C ILE A 18 -41.76 -21.40 35.12
N CYS A 19 -42.80 -20.55 35.06
CA CYS A 19 -42.73 -19.28 34.34
C CYS A 19 -41.69 -18.31 34.94
N ILE A 20 -41.60 -18.23 36.27
CA ILE A 20 -40.60 -17.36 36.94
C ILE A 20 -39.17 -17.88 36.68
N GLY A 21 -38.96 -19.22 36.75
CA GLY A 21 -37.68 -19.85 36.46
C GLY A 21 -37.24 -19.63 34.97
N ALA A 22 -38.19 -19.82 34.06
CA ALA A 22 -37.91 -19.58 32.63
C ALA A 22 -37.62 -18.09 32.31
N SER A 23 -38.30 -17.15 32.96
CA SER A 23 -38.01 -15.71 32.85
C SER A 23 -36.61 -15.37 33.40
N PHE A 24 -36.22 -15.98 34.50
CA PHE A 24 -34.90 -15.74 35.11
C PHE A 24 -33.75 -16.29 34.22
N ILE A 25 -33.95 -17.47 33.62
CA ILE A 25 -32.99 -18.03 32.65
C ILE A 25 -32.91 -17.17 31.38
N LEU A 26 -34.01 -16.65 30.87
CA LEU A 26 -34.05 -15.77 29.73
C LEU A 26 -33.31 -14.44 30.00
N ILE A 27 -33.47 -13.87 31.21
CA ILE A 27 -32.77 -12.67 31.65
C ILE A 27 -31.26 -12.92 31.77
N LEU A 28 -30.85 -14.10 32.27
CA LEU A 28 -29.44 -14.49 32.34
C LEU A 28 -28.80 -14.62 30.93
N PHE A 29 -29.55 -15.11 29.94
CA PHE A 29 -29.09 -15.13 28.55
C PHE A 29 -28.95 -13.73 27.92
N LEU A 30 -29.79 -12.79 28.32
CA LEU A 30 -29.72 -11.40 27.82
C LEU A 30 -28.58 -10.60 28.48
N LEU A 31 -28.10 -11.01 29.65
CA LEU A 31 -26.96 -10.39 30.34
C LEU A 31 -25.59 -10.99 29.93
N SER A 32 -25.59 -12.03 29.10
CA SER A 32 -24.38 -12.59 28.49
C SER A 32 -23.91 -11.76 27.29
N CYS A 33 -23.88 -10.43 27.43
CA CYS A 33 -23.04 -9.62 26.59
C CYS A 33 -21.58 -9.99 26.93
N LYS A 34 -20.93 -10.76 26.07
CA LYS A 34 -19.48 -10.85 26.09
C LYS A 34 -18.99 -9.44 25.76
N ASP A 35 -18.43 -8.75 26.72
CA ASP A 35 -17.52 -7.67 26.42
C ASP A 35 -16.47 -8.23 25.46
N GLU A 36 -16.57 -7.89 24.17
CA GLU A 36 -15.46 -8.12 23.26
C GLU A 36 -14.28 -7.36 23.86
N VAL A 37 -13.35 -8.12 24.42
CA VAL A 37 -12.04 -7.57 24.79
C VAL A 37 -11.49 -6.99 23.52
N LYS A 38 -11.58 -5.66 23.37
CA LYS A 38 -10.99 -4.93 22.27
C LYS A 38 -9.51 -5.27 22.27
N LYS A 39 -9.10 -6.23 21.43
CA LYS A 39 -7.70 -6.52 21.21
C LYS A 39 -7.07 -5.21 20.77
N THR A 40 -6.24 -4.63 21.62
CA THR A 40 -5.40 -3.51 21.22
C THR A 40 -4.46 -4.02 20.15
N THR A 41 -4.75 -3.71 18.91
CA THR A 41 -3.87 -4.04 17.78
C THR A 41 -2.69 -3.07 17.78
N LEU A 42 -1.50 -3.57 17.48
CA LEU A 42 -0.29 -2.74 17.36
C LEU A 42 -0.43 -1.72 16.22
N PHE A 43 -1.19 -2.08 15.18
CA PHE A 43 -1.48 -1.22 14.02
C PHE A 43 -2.97 -0.87 13.98
N LYS A 44 -3.26 0.35 13.56
CA LYS A 44 -4.60 0.84 13.30
C LYS A 44 -4.73 1.23 11.85
N GLU A 45 -5.75 0.71 11.18
CA GLU A 45 -6.11 1.15 9.83
C GLU A 45 -6.60 2.60 9.85
N ILE A 46 -6.05 3.42 8.93
CA ILE A 46 -6.51 4.79 8.68
C ILE A 46 -7.28 4.78 7.35
N PRO A 47 -8.60 4.96 7.37
CA PRO A 47 -9.39 4.96 6.14
C PRO A 47 -9.02 6.11 5.19
N SER A 48 -9.11 5.88 3.87
CA SER A 48 -8.82 6.90 2.86
C SER A 48 -9.60 8.20 3.05
N ARG A 49 -10.85 8.14 3.54
CA ARG A 49 -11.65 9.33 3.88
C ARG A 49 -11.05 10.17 5.02
N GLU A 50 -10.24 9.54 5.89
CA GLU A 50 -9.55 10.23 6.99
C GLU A 50 -8.17 10.74 6.56
N SER A 51 -7.43 9.93 5.80
CA SER A 51 -6.09 10.27 5.34
C SER A 51 -6.06 11.12 4.07
N SER A 52 -7.10 11.07 3.24
CA SER A 52 -7.16 11.62 1.88
C SER A 52 -6.19 10.93 0.89
N VAL A 53 -5.70 9.73 1.21
CA VAL A 53 -4.92 8.90 0.30
C VAL A 53 -5.86 7.96 -0.44
N TYR A 54 -6.03 8.18 -1.75
CA TYR A 54 -6.95 7.43 -2.61
C TYR A 54 -6.22 6.64 -3.71
N PHE A 55 -4.93 6.40 -3.53
CA PHE A 55 -4.15 5.63 -4.50
C PHE A 55 -4.68 4.20 -4.65
N SER A 56 -4.76 3.75 -5.90
CA SER A 56 -5.05 2.36 -6.24
C SER A 56 -4.21 1.95 -7.44
N ASN A 57 -3.41 0.90 -7.30
CA ASN A 57 -2.68 0.30 -8.41
C ASN A 57 -3.61 -0.67 -9.15
N THR A 58 -4.48 -0.12 -10.01
CA THR A 58 -5.46 -0.89 -10.77
C THR A 58 -4.81 -1.53 -11.99
N LEU A 59 -4.94 -2.85 -12.11
CA LEU A 59 -4.42 -3.64 -13.22
C LEU A 59 -5.55 -4.12 -14.12
N VAL A 60 -5.36 -4.00 -15.42
CA VAL A 60 -6.28 -4.49 -16.45
C VAL A 60 -5.54 -5.42 -17.38
N GLU A 61 -5.94 -6.69 -17.39
CA GLU A 61 -5.43 -7.69 -18.34
C GLU A 61 -6.11 -7.54 -19.71
N ASP A 62 -5.37 -7.86 -20.74
CA ASP A 62 -5.89 -8.02 -22.10
C ASP A 62 -5.30 -9.30 -22.74
N ASP A 63 -5.75 -9.64 -23.95
CA ASP A 63 -5.32 -10.84 -24.67
C ASP A 63 -3.81 -10.84 -25.02
N TYR A 64 -3.17 -9.68 -25.00
CA TYR A 64 -1.76 -9.49 -25.37
C TYR A 64 -0.85 -9.26 -24.18
N PHE A 65 -1.42 -8.84 -23.04
CA PHE A 65 -0.65 -8.54 -21.83
C PHE A 65 -1.43 -8.93 -20.57
N ASN A 66 -1.03 -10.05 -19.99
CA ASN A 66 -1.65 -10.71 -18.85
C ASN A 66 -0.59 -11.51 -18.07
N ILE A 67 -1.01 -12.24 -17.04
CA ILE A 67 -0.10 -13.01 -16.18
C ILE A 67 0.63 -14.13 -16.94
N VAL A 68 0.05 -14.72 -17.98
CA VAL A 68 0.69 -15.78 -18.77
C VAL A 68 1.83 -15.22 -19.63
N GLU A 69 1.64 -14.01 -20.13
CA GLU A 69 2.60 -13.31 -20.97
C GLU A 69 3.70 -12.61 -20.18
N TYR A 70 3.38 -12.17 -18.94
CA TYR A 70 4.30 -11.49 -18.05
C TYR A 70 4.07 -11.98 -16.61
N LEU A 71 4.91 -12.92 -16.16
CA LEU A 71 4.75 -13.58 -14.86
C LEU A 71 4.77 -12.65 -13.64
N TYR A 72 5.29 -11.44 -13.81
CA TYR A 72 5.36 -10.41 -12.76
C TYR A 72 4.19 -9.42 -12.81
N PHE A 73 3.12 -9.75 -13.57
CA PHE A 73 1.97 -8.88 -13.78
C PHE A 73 1.32 -8.41 -12.47
N TYR A 74 1.23 -9.28 -11.47
CA TYR A 74 0.60 -8.99 -10.18
C TYR A 74 1.58 -8.67 -9.04
N ASN A 75 2.85 -8.37 -9.34
CA ASN A 75 3.82 -8.05 -8.29
C ASN A 75 3.56 -6.71 -7.59
N GLY A 76 2.74 -5.86 -8.19
CA GLY A 76 2.40 -4.55 -7.63
C GLY A 76 3.44 -3.47 -7.93
N GLY A 77 3.19 -2.28 -7.40
CA GLY A 77 4.10 -1.14 -7.41
C GLY A 77 4.89 -1.02 -6.11
N GLY A 78 5.71 0.00 -6.00
CA GLY A 78 6.49 0.36 -4.83
C GLY A 78 5.83 1.44 -3.98
N VAL A 79 6.33 1.58 -2.76
CA VAL A 79 6.07 2.71 -1.88
C VAL A 79 7.37 3.19 -1.26
N ALA A 80 7.58 4.51 -1.27
CA ALA A 80 8.66 5.15 -0.53
C ALA A 80 8.08 6.17 0.47
N ILE A 81 8.80 6.36 1.55
CA ILE A 81 8.44 7.27 2.63
C ILE A 81 9.67 8.08 2.99
N GLY A 82 9.57 9.41 2.94
CA GLY A 82 10.67 10.30 3.27
C GLY A 82 10.21 11.74 3.44
N ASP A 83 10.95 12.51 4.22
CA ASP A 83 10.73 13.93 4.42
C ASP A 83 11.42 14.70 3.27
N ILE A 84 10.65 15.12 2.25
CA ILE A 84 11.18 15.77 1.04
C ILE A 84 11.36 17.28 1.18
N ASN A 85 10.83 17.88 2.25
CA ASN A 85 10.81 19.34 2.43
C ASN A 85 11.42 19.81 3.75
N GLY A 86 11.92 18.88 4.59
CA GLY A 86 12.60 19.15 5.84
C GLY A 86 11.67 19.60 6.99
N ASP A 87 10.36 19.32 6.90
CA ASP A 87 9.40 19.72 7.92
C ASP A 87 9.18 18.66 9.03
N SER A 88 9.92 17.54 8.95
CA SER A 88 9.85 16.37 9.84
C SER A 88 8.54 15.58 9.75
N LEU A 89 7.74 15.79 8.71
CA LEU A 89 6.55 15.02 8.39
C LEU A 89 6.78 14.23 7.10
N PRO A 90 7.05 12.92 7.17
CA PRO A 90 7.40 12.16 5.97
C PRO A 90 6.24 12.05 4.97
N GLU A 91 6.55 12.26 3.70
CA GLU A 91 5.68 12.10 2.55
C GLU A 91 5.54 10.64 2.12
N LEU A 92 4.51 10.36 1.31
CA LEU A 92 4.27 9.07 0.72
C LEU A 92 4.36 9.15 -0.81
N PHE A 93 5.18 8.31 -1.40
CA PHE A 93 5.24 8.16 -2.85
C PHE A 93 4.84 6.72 -3.23
N PHE A 94 3.94 6.61 -4.21
CA PHE A 94 3.48 5.32 -4.75
C PHE A 94 3.76 5.23 -6.23
N THR A 95 4.32 4.12 -6.69
CA THR A 95 4.45 3.82 -8.11
C THR A 95 3.26 3.01 -8.61
N SER A 96 2.94 3.15 -9.89
CA SER A 96 1.84 2.44 -10.54
C SER A 96 2.32 1.65 -11.75
N ASN A 97 1.80 0.42 -11.91
CA ASN A 97 2.14 -0.43 -13.05
C ASN A 97 1.45 -0.01 -14.35
N GLN A 98 0.20 0.43 -14.31
CA GLN A 98 -0.59 0.84 -15.49
C GLN A 98 -1.15 2.25 -15.39
N GLY A 99 -0.79 3.00 -14.35
CA GLY A 99 -1.24 4.36 -14.10
C GLY A 99 -0.09 5.32 -13.86
N LEU A 100 -0.42 6.49 -13.38
CA LEU A 100 0.56 7.49 -12.96
C LEU A 100 0.98 7.24 -11.51
N ASN A 101 2.22 7.58 -11.19
CA ASN A 101 2.71 7.61 -9.81
C ASN A 101 1.93 8.63 -8.98
N LYS A 102 2.03 8.55 -7.67
CA LYS A 102 1.37 9.49 -6.75
C LYS A 102 2.30 9.93 -5.64
N LEU A 103 2.36 11.25 -5.41
CA LEU A 103 3.06 11.88 -4.30
C LEU A 103 2.06 12.58 -3.39
N TYR A 104 2.07 12.22 -2.12
CA TYR A 104 1.20 12.76 -1.09
C TYR A 104 2.00 13.53 -0.05
N LEU A 105 1.80 14.84 -0.01
CA LEU A 105 2.38 15.73 1.00
C LEU A 105 1.68 15.50 2.36
N ASN A 106 2.45 15.28 3.40
CA ASN A 106 1.97 15.08 4.77
C ASN A 106 1.58 16.42 5.42
N LYS A 107 0.34 16.52 5.89
CA LYS A 107 -0.19 17.71 6.57
C LYS A 107 -0.30 17.51 8.10
N GLY A 108 0.35 16.46 8.62
CA GLY A 108 0.22 16.04 10.01
C GLY A 108 -1.09 15.31 10.32
N ASN A 109 -1.14 14.67 11.49
CA ASN A 109 -2.32 13.93 11.97
C ASN A 109 -2.88 12.91 10.94
N PHE A 110 -2.01 12.25 10.17
CA PHE A 110 -2.38 11.33 9.08
C PHE A 110 -3.28 11.96 8.00
N LYS A 111 -3.12 13.25 7.74
CA LYS A 111 -3.77 13.96 6.64
C LYS A 111 -2.77 14.20 5.53
N PHE A 112 -3.16 13.89 4.30
CA PHE A 112 -2.29 14.01 3.13
C PHE A 112 -2.96 14.82 2.04
N LEU A 113 -2.14 15.47 1.21
CA LEU A 113 -2.56 16.22 0.03
C LEU A 113 -1.85 15.63 -1.19
N ASP A 114 -2.60 15.23 -2.22
CA ASP A 114 -2.03 14.82 -3.51
C ASP A 114 -1.40 16.03 -4.19
N ILE A 115 -0.08 16.03 -4.34
CA ILE A 115 0.70 17.07 -5.02
C ILE A 115 1.37 16.57 -6.30
N THR A 116 1.00 15.40 -6.79
CA THR A 116 1.65 14.69 -7.90
C THR A 116 1.88 15.57 -9.12
N GLU A 117 0.83 16.27 -9.55
CA GLU A 117 0.90 17.13 -10.76
C GLU A 117 1.74 18.39 -10.51
N SER A 118 1.50 19.07 -9.38
CA SER A 118 2.26 20.27 -9.03
C SER A 118 3.73 19.98 -8.78
N ALA A 119 4.04 18.80 -8.26
CA ALA A 119 5.41 18.34 -8.04
C ALA A 119 6.10 17.80 -9.31
N SER A 120 5.35 17.58 -10.41
CA SER A 120 5.86 17.05 -11.69
C SER A 120 6.48 15.64 -11.59
N VAL A 121 5.90 14.75 -10.74
CA VAL A 121 6.43 13.40 -10.48
C VAL A 121 5.48 12.27 -10.89
N ALA A 122 4.48 12.58 -11.71
CA ALA A 122 3.51 11.60 -12.20
C ALA A 122 4.17 10.44 -12.99
N GLY A 123 5.36 10.66 -13.54
CA GLY A 123 6.04 9.76 -14.45
C GLY A 123 5.39 9.74 -15.83
N ASN A 124 5.87 8.84 -16.69
CA ASN A 124 5.43 8.76 -18.10
C ASN A 124 4.37 7.68 -18.34
N GLY A 125 3.78 7.09 -17.27
CA GLY A 125 2.76 6.05 -17.38
C GLY A 125 3.27 4.69 -17.87
N ASN A 126 4.57 4.44 -17.76
CA ASN A 126 5.18 3.13 -18.00
C ASN A 126 4.88 2.19 -16.84
N TRP A 127 5.28 0.92 -17.01
CA TRP A 127 5.15 -0.10 -15.96
C TRP A 127 6.18 0.15 -14.85
N ASN A 128 5.83 0.96 -13.85
CA ASN A 128 6.70 1.27 -12.73
C ASN A 128 6.60 0.19 -11.64
N THR A 129 7.71 -0.06 -10.95
CA THR A 129 7.85 -1.12 -9.94
C THR A 129 8.29 -0.52 -8.61
N GLY A 130 9.55 -0.72 -8.20
CA GLY A 130 10.08 -0.17 -6.96
C GLY A 130 10.33 1.34 -7.01
N VAL A 131 10.49 1.92 -5.84
CA VAL A 131 10.87 3.32 -5.66
C VAL A 131 11.76 3.48 -4.43
N THR A 132 12.74 4.37 -4.51
CA THR A 132 13.63 4.71 -3.40
C THR A 132 13.77 6.23 -3.31
N MET A 133 13.83 6.76 -2.09
CA MET A 133 14.20 8.14 -1.83
C MET A 133 15.62 8.17 -1.26
N ALA A 134 16.47 9.02 -1.85
CA ALA A 134 17.84 9.25 -1.42
C ALA A 134 18.29 10.64 -1.88
N ASP A 135 19.19 11.26 -1.16
CA ASP A 135 19.85 12.52 -1.57
C ASP A 135 21.03 12.15 -2.48
N VAL A 136 20.78 12.07 -3.80
CA VAL A 136 21.77 11.56 -4.76
C VAL A 136 22.78 12.61 -5.21
N ASN A 137 22.53 13.88 -4.94
CA ASN A 137 23.39 15.00 -5.31
C ASN A 137 24.04 15.70 -4.11
N ALA A 138 23.80 15.20 -2.88
CA ALA A 138 24.30 15.69 -1.61
C ALA A 138 23.92 17.17 -1.32
N ASP A 139 22.71 17.58 -1.74
CA ASP A 139 22.18 18.93 -1.47
C ASP A 139 21.35 19.02 -0.16
N GLY A 140 21.15 17.89 0.51
CA GLY A 140 20.40 17.77 1.76
C GLY A 140 18.90 17.53 1.57
N LEU A 141 18.42 17.36 0.33
CA LEU A 141 17.04 17.07 0.01
C LEU A 141 16.89 15.64 -0.52
N LEU A 142 15.76 15.00 -0.25
CA LEU A 142 15.52 13.67 -0.79
C LEU A 142 15.01 13.75 -2.24
N ASP A 143 15.73 13.08 -3.14
CA ASP A 143 15.33 12.80 -4.50
C ASP A 143 14.54 11.50 -4.59
N ILE A 144 13.87 11.25 -5.72
CA ILE A 144 13.02 10.08 -5.92
C ILE A 144 13.51 9.28 -7.12
N TYR A 145 13.96 8.05 -6.92
CA TYR A 145 14.33 7.13 -7.99
C TYR A 145 13.26 6.06 -8.17
N VAL A 146 12.70 6.00 -9.39
CA VAL A 146 11.62 5.09 -9.78
C VAL A 146 12.16 4.03 -10.73
N CYS A 147 11.99 2.76 -10.37
CA CYS A 147 12.28 1.63 -11.24
C CYS A 147 11.14 1.40 -12.22
N GLY A 148 11.47 1.12 -13.48
CA GLY A 148 10.50 0.86 -14.53
C GLY A 148 10.87 -0.33 -15.40
N VAL A 149 9.87 -0.90 -16.08
CA VAL A 149 10.04 -1.96 -17.07
C VAL A 149 10.11 -1.35 -18.46
N GLY A 150 11.19 -1.66 -19.17
CA GLY A 150 11.41 -1.23 -20.56
C GLY A 150 11.85 -2.36 -21.48
N ASN A 151 11.87 -2.07 -22.78
CA ASN A 151 12.27 -3.02 -23.83
C ASN A 151 11.47 -4.34 -23.85
N TYR A 152 10.22 -4.29 -23.41
CA TYR A 152 9.35 -5.47 -23.41
C TYR A 152 7.97 -5.15 -23.97
N LYS A 153 7.59 -5.80 -25.08
CA LYS A 153 6.31 -5.59 -25.77
C LYS A 153 6.02 -4.11 -26.03
N LYS A 154 4.98 -3.55 -25.41
CA LYS A 154 4.59 -2.15 -25.52
C LYS A 154 5.32 -1.23 -24.55
N PHE A 155 6.11 -1.80 -23.64
CA PHE A 155 6.80 -1.00 -22.64
C PHE A 155 8.11 -0.45 -23.18
N ASN A 156 8.20 0.86 -23.29
CA ASN A 156 9.40 1.60 -23.63
C ASN A 156 9.92 2.40 -22.41
N GLY A 157 9.55 1.97 -21.21
CA GLY A 157 9.92 2.61 -19.97
C GLY A 157 11.43 2.60 -19.73
N TYR A 158 11.82 3.44 -18.84
CA TYR A 158 13.16 3.50 -18.26
C TYR A 158 13.03 3.91 -16.80
N ASN A 159 14.08 3.73 -16.03
CA ASN A 159 14.11 4.22 -14.66
C ASN A 159 14.17 5.73 -14.66
N GLU A 160 13.39 6.36 -13.80
CA GLU A 160 13.26 7.83 -13.69
C GLU A 160 13.94 8.30 -12.41
N LEU A 161 14.65 9.43 -12.47
CA LEU A 161 15.23 10.11 -11.33
C LEU A 161 14.67 11.52 -11.24
N PHE A 162 13.87 11.77 -10.25
CA PHE A 162 13.29 13.08 -9.97
C PHE A 162 14.14 13.80 -8.92
N ILE A 163 14.92 14.79 -9.35
CA ILE A 163 15.74 15.65 -8.49
C ILE A 163 14.86 16.70 -7.83
N ASN A 164 14.95 16.82 -6.52
CA ASN A 164 14.20 17.77 -5.71
C ASN A 164 14.71 19.20 -5.91
N ASN A 165 13.82 20.12 -6.30
CA ASN A 165 14.18 21.52 -6.51
C ASN A 165 14.12 22.39 -5.23
N GLY A 166 13.71 21.81 -4.09
CA GLY A 166 13.60 22.49 -2.79
C GLY A 166 12.32 23.32 -2.60
N ASP A 167 11.39 23.28 -3.55
CA ASP A 167 10.14 24.05 -3.55
C ASP A 167 8.88 23.17 -3.71
N LEU A 168 8.99 21.88 -3.37
CA LEU A 168 7.99 20.83 -3.60
C LEU A 168 7.77 20.49 -5.08
N THR A 169 8.67 20.90 -5.96
CA THR A 169 8.71 20.44 -7.35
C THR A 169 9.94 19.61 -7.62
N PHE A 170 9.91 18.81 -8.68
CA PHE A 170 11.02 17.94 -9.06
C PHE A 170 11.30 18.07 -10.54
N THR A 171 12.55 17.76 -10.93
CA THR A 171 12.99 17.71 -12.33
C THR A 171 13.50 16.31 -12.64
N GLU A 172 12.96 15.66 -13.68
CA GLU A 172 13.46 14.35 -14.14
C GLU A 172 14.83 14.52 -14.81
N ARG A 173 15.85 13.79 -14.32
CA ARG A 173 17.27 13.88 -14.73
C ARG A 173 17.98 12.53 -14.82
N ALA A 174 17.27 11.41 -14.95
CA ALA A 174 17.90 10.09 -14.97
C ALA A 174 18.92 9.95 -16.10
N GLU A 175 18.69 10.56 -17.28
CA GLU A 175 19.64 10.52 -18.40
C GLU A 175 20.93 11.28 -18.07
N GLU A 176 20.81 12.45 -17.44
CA GLU A 176 21.95 13.29 -17.04
C GLU A 176 22.87 12.56 -16.05
N TYR A 177 22.27 11.81 -15.12
CA TYR A 177 22.99 11.02 -14.12
C TYR A 177 23.42 9.62 -14.61
N GLY A 178 23.06 9.23 -15.85
CA GLY A 178 23.33 7.90 -16.39
C GLY A 178 22.51 6.78 -15.73
N LEU A 179 21.40 7.14 -15.10
CA LEU A 179 20.54 6.24 -14.31
C LEU A 179 19.24 5.83 -15.04
N ASN A 180 19.08 6.21 -16.31
CA ASN A 180 17.89 5.92 -17.14
C ASN A 180 17.92 4.50 -17.73
N PHE A 181 18.28 3.51 -16.93
CA PHE A 181 18.36 2.12 -17.38
C PHE A 181 17.02 1.61 -17.96
N LYS A 182 17.12 0.90 -19.09
CA LYS A 182 15.98 0.29 -19.80
C LYS A 182 16.04 -1.21 -19.68
N GLY A 183 15.26 -1.78 -18.79
CA GLY A 183 15.26 -3.23 -18.54
C GLY A 183 14.12 -3.63 -17.62
N PHE A 184 14.36 -4.60 -16.78
CA PHE A 184 13.37 -5.18 -15.88
C PHE A 184 13.70 -4.82 -14.43
N SER A 185 13.81 -3.53 -14.16
CA SER A 185 14.15 -3.04 -12.83
C SER A 185 13.02 -3.29 -11.84
N THR A 186 13.36 -3.72 -10.62
CA THR A 186 12.41 -3.98 -9.55
C THR A 186 12.60 -3.10 -8.35
N GLN A 187 13.84 -2.80 -7.99
CA GLN A 187 14.20 -1.96 -6.86
C GLN A 187 15.61 -1.42 -7.02
N ALA A 188 15.89 -0.25 -6.44
CA ALA A 188 17.22 0.28 -6.28
C ALA A 188 17.52 0.54 -4.79
N GLY A 189 18.77 0.39 -4.41
CA GLY A 189 19.29 0.80 -3.11
C GLY A 189 20.45 1.76 -3.32
N PHE A 190 20.47 2.84 -2.56
CA PHE A 190 21.57 3.82 -2.55
C PHE A 190 22.30 3.73 -1.22
N PHE A 191 23.62 3.67 -1.25
CA PHE A 191 24.47 3.60 -0.07
C PHE A 191 25.90 3.91 -0.46
N ASP A 192 26.68 4.43 0.46
CA ASP A 192 28.11 4.68 0.28
C ASP A 192 28.85 3.34 0.46
N TYR A 193 29.20 2.69 -0.66
CA TYR A 193 29.80 1.35 -0.66
C TYR A 193 31.28 1.37 -0.28
N ASP A 194 32.02 2.32 -0.79
CA ASP A 194 33.48 2.41 -0.62
C ASP A 194 33.95 3.47 0.38
N LEU A 195 32.99 4.13 1.04
CA LEU A 195 33.16 5.12 2.11
C LEU A 195 33.93 6.37 1.64
N ASP A 196 33.67 6.78 0.40
CA ASP A 196 34.25 8.00 -0.16
C ASP A 196 33.35 9.24 0.01
N GLY A 197 32.13 9.05 0.50
CA GLY A 197 31.18 10.11 0.89
C GLY A 197 30.16 10.44 -0.16
N ASP A 198 30.15 9.76 -1.33
CA ASP A 198 29.06 9.83 -2.29
C ASP A 198 28.20 8.54 -2.26
N LEU A 199 27.04 8.56 -2.93
CA LEU A 199 26.14 7.43 -2.94
C LEU A 199 26.32 6.56 -4.19
N ASP A 200 26.66 5.30 -3.95
CA ASP A 200 26.58 4.24 -4.94
C ASP A 200 25.14 3.73 -5.12
N MET A 201 24.86 3.12 -6.27
CA MET A 201 23.57 2.51 -6.54
C MET A 201 23.69 1.02 -6.85
N TYR A 202 22.90 0.22 -6.15
CA TYR A 202 22.64 -1.17 -6.52
C TYR A 202 21.26 -1.30 -7.14
N LEU A 203 21.19 -1.72 -8.43
CA LEU A 203 19.96 -1.91 -9.16
C LEU A 203 19.61 -3.39 -9.26
N LEU A 204 18.48 -3.77 -8.68
CA LEU A 204 17.91 -5.11 -8.77
C LEU A 204 17.02 -5.24 -10.00
N ASN A 205 17.35 -6.22 -10.84
CA ASN A 205 16.55 -6.58 -12.01
C ASN A 205 16.02 -8.00 -11.88
N HIS A 206 14.79 -8.26 -12.35
CA HIS A 206 14.29 -9.62 -12.47
C HIS A 206 14.65 -10.21 -13.83
N SER A 207 14.62 -11.54 -13.93
CA SER A 207 14.83 -12.24 -15.19
C SER A 207 13.57 -12.16 -16.07
N VAL A 208 13.78 -12.20 -17.39
CA VAL A 208 12.68 -12.28 -18.36
C VAL A 208 12.25 -13.74 -18.50
N HIS A 209 11.17 -14.10 -17.81
CA HIS A 209 10.51 -15.38 -18.06
C HIS A 209 9.29 -15.14 -18.96
N THR A 210 9.45 -15.42 -20.25
CA THR A 210 8.36 -15.38 -21.23
C THR A 210 8.02 -16.80 -21.65
N GLN A 211 6.85 -17.01 -22.27
CA GLN A 211 6.51 -18.33 -22.85
C GLN A 211 7.63 -18.88 -23.76
N ARG A 212 8.38 -18.03 -24.43
CA ARG A 212 9.52 -18.43 -25.26
C ARG A 212 10.71 -18.96 -24.46
N SER A 213 10.90 -18.51 -23.23
CA SER A 213 11.99 -18.99 -22.37
C SER A 213 11.73 -20.36 -21.77
N PHE A 214 10.47 -20.81 -21.68
CA PHE A 214 10.10 -22.15 -21.24
C PHE A 214 10.16 -23.22 -22.36
N GLY A 215 10.24 -22.81 -23.62
CA GLY A 215 10.25 -23.71 -24.79
C GLY A 215 11.63 -24.06 -25.33
N GLN A 216 12.70 -23.60 -24.72
CA GLN A 216 14.09 -23.90 -25.11
C GLN A 216 14.74 -24.79 -24.03
N VAL A 217 14.28 -26.04 -23.96
CA VAL A 217 14.97 -27.15 -23.29
C VAL A 217 15.40 -28.14 -24.36
#